data_771f0e99578d8ae23827e0f3e3cde1e1
#
_entry.id   771f0e99578d8ae23827e0f3e3cde1e1
#
_cell.length_a   1.000
_cell.length_b   1.000
_cell.length_c   1.000
_cell.angle_alpha   90.00
_cell.angle_beta   90.00
_cell.angle_gamma   90.00
#
_symmetry.space_group_name_H-M   'P 1'
#
loop_
_entity.id
_entity.type
_entity.pdbx_description
1 polymer ?
#
loop_
_entity_poly.entity_id
_entity_poly.type
_entity_poly.pdbx_seq_one_letter_code
_entity_poly.pdbx_strand_id
1 'polypeptide(L)'
;MSPTEMKLFVLPGNLDFELQTDLKKVVFEKVEFEDVCGKVDLKNRTLYLRNLEMRALDADMKAVMVYRADSVRGGYTGFDFKIRDINIAKLVDFIPSMDTIVPMLRSFEGRVQFDVAAEARLDSNMNIRIPTLRSAMYIKGDSLVLMDGETFAEISKMLMFKNKKKNVFDSISVNVVVNDGSVLVYPFQVSIDRYKAAIGGEQGLDMNFKYHISILKSPLPFKAGVNISGNLDKMKIRVGKAKYKDDVTPAAIHKVDSTRMDLGRRIVERFHRIVGVR
;
A
#
# COMPACT_ATOMS: atom_id res chain seq x y z
N MET A 1 -20.50 20.70 6.20
CA MET A 1 -21.32 19.48 6.11
C MET A 1 -20.53 18.39 6.80
N SER A 2 -21.09 17.78 7.85
CA SER A 2 -20.48 16.63 8.51
C SER A 2 -20.29 15.52 7.47
N PRO A 3 -19.14 14.78 7.49
CA PRO A 3 -18.99 13.63 6.63
C PRO A 3 -20.16 12.68 6.94
N THR A 4 -20.89 12.28 5.93
CA THR A 4 -21.96 11.28 6.09
C THR A 4 -21.26 9.99 6.51
N GLU A 5 -21.39 9.58 7.77
CA GLU A 5 -20.84 8.32 8.24
C GLU A 5 -21.44 7.21 7.37
N MET A 6 -20.60 6.57 6.58
CA MET A 6 -21.01 5.41 5.79
C MET A 6 -21.40 4.30 6.76
N LYS A 7 -22.63 3.83 6.69
CA LYS A 7 -23.08 2.65 7.44
C LYS A 7 -22.88 1.39 6.60
N LEU A 8 -22.53 0.32 7.25
CA LEU A 8 -22.39 -0.98 6.61
C LEU A 8 -23.69 -1.33 5.88
N PHE A 9 -23.58 -1.57 4.58
CA PHE A 9 -24.73 -1.90 3.73
C PHE A 9 -24.91 -3.42 3.66
N VAL A 10 -26.02 -3.91 4.21
CA VAL A 10 -26.38 -5.32 4.13
C VAL A 10 -27.06 -5.59 2.80
N LEU A 11 -26.44 -6.44 1.99
CA LEU A 11 -26.95 -6.80 0.67
C LEU A 11 -28.16 -7.74 0.79
N PRO A 12 -29.19 -7.57 -0.07
CA PRO A 12 -30.36 -8.45 -0.07
C PRO A 12 -29.99 -9.90 -0.34
N GLY A 13 -30.56 -10.82 0.41
CA GLY A 13 -30.29 -12.26 0.24
C GLY A 13 -31.12 -12.93 -0.85
N ASN A 14 -32.15 -12.26 -1.31
CA ASN A 14 -33.10 -12.71 -2.34
C ASN A 14 -32.86 -12.06 -3.70
N LEU A 15 -31.77 -11.36 -3.88
CA LEU A 15 -31.42 -10.69 -5.13
C LEU A 15 -30.14 -11.30 -5.68
N ASP A 16 -30.25 -11.86 -6.85
CA ASP A 16 -29.12 -12.35 -7.66
C ASP A 16 -29.14 -11.60 -8.99
N PHE A 17 -28.01 -11.00 -9.38
CA PHE A 17 -27.85 -10.40 -10.70
C PHE A 17 -26.40 -10.46 -11.17
N GLU A 18 -26.25 -10.41 -12.48
CA GLU A 18 -24.97 -10.15 -13.15
C GLU A 18 -25.15 -8.95 -14.07
N LEU A 19 -24.29 -7.95 -13.94
CA LEU A 19 -24.33 -6.72 -14.72
C LEU A 19 -22.99 -6.52 -15.43
N GLN A 20 -23.03 -6.39 -16.75
CA GLN A 20 -21.91 -5.85 -17.52
C GLN A 20 -22.00 -4.33 -17.49
N THR A 21 -20.93 -3.68 -17.05
CA THR A 21 -20.87 -2.22 -16.94
C THR A 21 -20.04 -1.63 -18.08
N ASP A 22 -20.52 -0.52 -18.62
CA ASP A 22 -19.81 0.39 -19.52
C ASP A 22 -20.33 1.79 -19.24
N LEU A 23 -19.74 2.44 -18.24
CA LEU A 23 -20.22 3.71 -17.68
C LEU A 23 -19.18 4.78 -17.95
N LYS A 24 -19.57 5.83 -18.66
CA LYS A 24 -18.67 6.96 -18.98
C LYS A 24 -18.18 7.69 -17.73
N LYS A 25 -19.05 7.76 -16.71
CA LYS A 25 -18.76 8.51 -15.50
C LYS A 25 -19.53 7.93 -14.32
N VAL A 26 -18.80 7.72 -13.22
CA VAL A 26 -19.36 7.34 -11.92
C VAL A 26 -18.78 8.30 -10.88
N VAL A 27 -19.63 8.88 -10.05
CA VAL A 27 -19.18 9.70 -8.92
C VAL A 27 -19.44 8.95 -7.63
N PHE A 28 -18.38 8.71 -6.88
CA PHE A 28 -18.47 8.10 -5.56
C PHE A 28 -17.76 9.00 -4.54
N GLU A 29 -18.52 9.50 -3.58
CA GLU A 29 -18.08 10.55 -2.64
C GLU A 29 -17.56 11.79 -3.39
N LYS A 30 -16.24 12.04 -3.31
CA LYS A 30 -15.57 13.18 -3.95
C LYS A 30 -14.74 12.76 -5.16
N VAL A 31 -14.75 11.47 -5.50
CA VAL A 31 -13.96 10.93 -6.60
C VAL A 31 -14.84 10.67 -7.80
N GLU A 32 -14.39 11.16 -8.93
CA GLU A 32 -14.96 10.91 -10.24
C GLU A 32 -14.15 9.79 -10.93
N PHE A 33 -14.86 8.74 -11.34
CA PHE A 33 -14.35 7.63 -12.11
C PHE A 33 -14.86 7.73 -13.54
N GLU A 34 -13.97 7.68 -14.49
CA GLU A 34 -14.26 7.73 -15.92
C GLU A 34 -14.05 6.37 -16.56
N ASP A 35 -14.78 6.11 -17.65
CA ASP A 35 -14.67 4.91 -18.49
C ASP A 35 -14.69 3.60 -17.68
N VAL A 36 -15.65 3.48 -16.78
CA VAL A 36 -15.78 2.33 -15.86
C VAL A 36 -16.36 1.13 -16.61
N CYS A 37 -15.52 0.18 -16.96
CA CYS A 37 -15.87 -1.05 -17.63
C CYS A 37 -15.59 -2.27 -16.76
N GLY A 38 -16.45 -3.30 -16.84
CA GLY A 38 -16.25 -4.55 -16.10
C GLY A 38 -17.55 -5.26 -15.78
N LYS A 39 -17.51 -6.16 -14.80
CA LYS A 39 -18.67 -6.95 -14.37
C LYS A 39 -18.94 -6.74 -12.89
N VAL A 40 -20.21 -6.65 -12.55
CA VAL A 40 -20.72 -6.58 -11.19
C VAL A 40 -21.67 -7.75 -10.95
N ASP A 41 -21.35 -8.61 -10.01
CA ASP A 41 -22.20 -9.73 -9.64
C ASP A 41 -22.68 -9.55 -8.21
N LEU A 42 -23.96 -9.78 -7.97
CA LEU A 42 -24.52 -9.90 -6.64
C LEU A 42 -25.17 -11.27 -6.50
N LYS A 43 -24.75 -12.02 -5.50
CA LYS A 43 -25.36 -13.32 -5.16
C LYS A 43 -25.09 -13.66 -3.68
N ASN A 44 -26.08 -14.23 -3.02
CA ASN A 44 -25.95 -14.67 -1.63
C ASN A 44 -25.37 -13.58 -0.69
N ARG A 45 -25.86 -12.35 -0.75
CA ARG A 45 -25.38 -11.19 0.02
C ARG A 45 -23.90 -10.86 -0.21
N THR A 46 -23.38 -11.22 -1.37
CA THR A 46 -22.00 -10.93 -1.74
C THR A 46 -21.98 -10.17 -3.06
N LEU A 47 -21.37 -9.00 -3.02
CA LEU A 47 -21.06 -8.21 -4.20
C LEU A 47 -19.65 -8.55 -4.64
N TYR A 48 -19.49 -8.79 -5.92
CA TYR A 48 -18.20 -9.00 -6.54
C TYR A 48 -18.05 -8.09 -7.74
N LEU A 49 -16.97 -7.31 -7.75
CA LEU A 49 -16.59 -6.48 -8.87
C LEU A 49 -15.45 -7.21 -9.60
N ARG A 50 -15.68 -7.56 -10.86
CA ARG A 50 -14.72 -8.33 -11.68
C ARG A 50 -14.10 -7.46 -12.74
N ASN A 51 -12.77 -7.45 -12.76
CA ASN A 51 -11.98 -6.83 -13.80
C ASN A 51 -12.47 -5.42 -14.16
N LEU A 52 -12.78 -4.62 -13.12
CA LEU A 52 -13.11 -3.23 -13.35
C LEU A 52 -11.87 -2.51 -13.86
N GLU A 53 -12.01 -1.87 -15.00
CA GLU A 53 -11.05 -0.92 -15.55
C GLU A 53 -11.67 0.46 -15.48
N MET A 54 -10.91 1.46 -15.07
CA MET A 54 -11.40 2.82 -14.89
C MET A 54 -10.24 3.83 -14.85
N ARG A 55 -10.56 5.09 -15.03
CA ARG A 55 -9.65 6.20 -14.81
C ARG A 55 -10.16 7.07 -13.66
N ALA A 56 -9.30 7.40 -12.73
CA ALA A 56 -9.61 8.34 -11.65
C ALA A 56 -8.33 8.96 -11.11
N LEU A 57 -8.41 10.16 -10.55
CA LEU A 57 -7.27 10.85 -9.92
C LEU A 57 -6.06 11.00 -10.85
N ASP A 58 -6.28 11.17 -12.15
CA ASP A 58 -5.29 11.19 -13.23
C ASP A 58 -4.45 9.90 -13.33
N ALA A 59 -5.06 8.75 -13.02
CA ALA A 59 -4.40 7.44 -13.05
C ALA A 59 -5.30 6.38 -13.70
N ASP A 60 -4.68 5.38 -14.35
CA ASP A 60 -5.37 4.20 -14.82
C ASP A 60 -5.45 3.17 -13.69
N MET A 61 -6.63 2.61 -13.49
CA MET A 61 -6.93 1.69 -12.40
C MET A 61 -7.57 0.40 -12.90
N LYS A 62 -7.13 -0.73 -12.32
CA LYS A 62 -7.80 -2.02 -12.46
C LYS A 62 -8.14 -2.55 -11.08
N ALA A 63 -9.36 -3.06 -10.93
CA ALA A 63 -9.84 -3.53 -9.64
C ALA A 63 -10.60 -4.86 -9.75
N VAL A 64 -10.37 -5.71 -8.77
CA VAL A 64 -11.23 -6.84 -8.43
C VAL A 64 -11.59 -6.68 -6.96
N MET A 65 -12.87 -6.82 -6.61
CA MET A 65 -13.32 -6.62 -5.24
C MET A 65 -14.42 -7.59 -4.86
N VAL A 66 -14.40 -8.04 -3.61
CA VAL A 66 -15.47 -8.77 -2.96
C VAL A 66 -15.91 -8.01 -1.73
N TYR A 67 -17.21 -7.81 -1.60
CA TYR A 67 -17.84 -7.24 -0.42
C TYR A 67 -18.96 -8.16 0.05
N ARG A 68 -18.99 -8.46 1.35
CA ARG A 68 -20.04 -9.25 1.98
C ARG A 68 -20.38 -8.67 3.34
N ALA A 69 -21.67 -8.47 3.58
CA ALA A 69 -22.18 -8.13 4.90
C ALA A 69 -23.44 -8.95 5.16
N ASP A 70 -23.40 -9.81 6.17
CA ASP A 70 -24.54 -10.63 6.59
C ASP A 70 -25.37 -9.94 7.66
N SER A 71 -24.86 -8.89 8.30
CA SER A 71 -25.50 -8.08 9.31
C SER A 71 -24.92 -6.68 9.37
N VAL A 72 -25.62 -5.74 10.00
CA VAL A 72 -25.14 -4.36 10.21
C VAL A 72 -23.99 -4.24 11.20
N ARG A 73 -23.57 -5.34 11.84
CA ARG A 73 -22.51 -5.33 12.88
C ARG A 73 -21.10 -5.49 12.32
N GLY A 74 -20.98 -5.99 11.11
CA GLY A 74 -19.67 -6.20 10.50
C GLY A 74 -19.78 -6.89 9.15
N GLY A 75 -18.75 -6.68 8.33
CA GLY A 75 -18.63 -7.24 7.00
C GLY A 75 -17.25 -7.82 6.72
N TYR A 76 -17.09 -8.23 5.49
CA TYR A 76 -15.83 -8.67 4.91
C TYR A 76 -15.62 -7.96 3.60
N THR A 77 -14.39 -7.56 3.34
CA THR A 77 -13.95 -7.08 2.04
C THR A 77 -12.64 -7.74 1.63
N GLY A 78 -12.51 -7.98 0.36
CA GLY A 78 -11.25 -8.36 -0.25
C GLY A 78 -11.12 -7.63 -1.58
N PHE A 79 -9.91 -7.19 -1.94
CA PHE A 79 -9.67 -6.47 -3.18
C PHE A 79 -8.25 -6.71 -3.71
N ASP A 80 -8.11 -6.56 -5.03
CA ASP A 80 -6.83 -6.47 -5.73
C ASP A 80 -6.92 -5.24 -6.64
N PHE A 81 -6.15 -4.20 -6.30
CA PHE A 81 -6.05 -2.96 -7.08
C PHE A 81 -4.69 -2.85 -7.74
N LYS A 82 -4.71 -2.39 -8.97
CA LYS A 82 -3.52 -2.00 -9.72
C LYS A 82 -3.73 -0.58 -10.22
N ILE A 83 -2.92 0.32 -9.73
CA ILE A 83 -3.00 1.75 -10.05
C ILE A 83 -1.71 2.14 -10.76
N ARG A 84 -1.82 2.80 -11.89
CA ARG A 84 -0.68 3.20 -12.71
C ARG A 84 -0.59 4.71 -12.78
N ASP A 85 0.61 5.20 -12.51
CA ASP A 85 0.96 6.61 -12.64
C ASP A 85 0.12 7.56 -11.77
N ILE A 86 -0.11 7.20 -10.50
CA ILE A 86 -0.83 8.03 -9.55
C ILE A 86 0.11 8.96 -8.77
N ASN A 87 -0.31 10.20 -8.53
CA ASN A 87 0.37 11.09 -7.60
C ASN A 87 0.27 10.55 -6.16
N ILE A 88 1.39 10.55 -5.41
CA ILE A 88 1.46 10.00 -4.05
C ILE A 88 0.43 10.64 -3.12
N ALA A 89 0.28 11.96 -3.14
CA ALA A 89 -0.68 12.65 -2.28
C ALA A 89 -2.11 12.18 -2.58
N LYS A 90 -2.48 12.07 -3.87
CA LYS A 90 -3.79 11.54 -4.28
C LYS A 90 -3.99 10.08 -3.88
N LEU A 91 -2.93 9.25 -3.96
CA LEU A 91 -2.97 7.85 -3.53
C LEU A 91 -3.26 7.73 -2.03
N VAL A 92 -2.56 8.51 -1.21
CA VAL A 92 -2.71 8.46 0.26
C VAL A 92 -4.09 8.95 0.68
N ASP A 93 -4.63 9.97 0.02
CA ASP A 93 -5.97 10.49 0.29
C ASP A 93 -7.08 9.56 -0.22
N PHE A 94 -6.80 8.77 -1.26
CA PHE A 94 -7.75 7.82 -1.85
C PHE A 94 -7.91 6.53 -1.04
N ILE A 95 -6.82 6.00 -0.46
CA ILE A 95 -6.85 4.73 0.27
C ILE A 95 -6.99 4.99 1.77
N PRO A 96 -8.14 4.67 2.38
CA PRO A 96 -8.33 4.80 3.82
C PRO A 96 -7.25 4.05 4.60
N SER A 97 -6.80 4.63 5.70
CA SER A 97 -5.77 4.05 6.60
C SER A 97 -4.35 3.93 6.00
N MET A 98 -4.09 4.50 4.82
CA MET A 98 -2.73 4.51 4.25
C MET A 98 -1.74 5.18 5.20
N ASP A 99 -2.14 6.22 5.90
CA ASP A 99 -1.34 6.90 6.92
C ASP A 99 -0.92 5.98 8.08
N THR A 100 -1.75 5.00 8.41
CA THR A 100 -1.44 4.03 9.48
C THR A 100 -0.54 2.91 8.96
N ILE A 101 -0.71 2.50 7.70
CA ILE A 101 0.00 1.36 7.12
C ILE A 101 1.36 1.78 6.59
N VAL A 102 1.46 2.90 5.89
CA VAL A 102 2.70 3.42 5.29
C VAL A 102 2.84 4.94 5.55
N PRO A 103 2.97 5.36 6.81
CA PRO A 103 2.95 6.79 7.19
C PRO A 103 4.05 7.59 6.49
N MET A 104 5.21 6.98 6.23
CA MET A 104 6.31 7.66 5.54
C MET A 104 6.02 7.99 4.07
N LEU A 105 4.95 7.44 3.48
CA LEU A 105 4.63 7.72 2.07
C LEU A 105 4.28 9.19 1.85
N ARG A 106 3.66 9.86 2.84
CA ARG A 106 3.39 11.31 2.80
C ARG A 106 4.65 12.18 2.75
N SER A 107 5.79 11.64 3.16
CA SER A 107 7.06 12.37 3.07
C SER A 107 7.62 12.41 1.66
N PHE A 108 7.01 11.74 0.69
CA PHE A 108 7.46 11.74 -0.68
C PHE A 108 6.49 12.48 -1.62
N GLU A 109 7.06 13.18 -2.57
CA GLU A 109 6.36 13.76 -3.72
C GLU A 109 6.77 13.02 -5.00
N GLY A 110 5.81 12.84 -5.90
CA GLY A 110 6.04 12.20 -7.19
C GLY A 110 4.86 11.33 -7.61
N ARG A 111 5.09 10.57 -8.67
CA ARG A 111 4.10 9.63 -9.22
C ARG A 111 4.59 8.20 -9.05
N VAL A 112 3.66 7.30 -8.73
CA VAL A 112 3.97 5.90 -8.46
C VAL A 112 3.02 4.96 -9.18
N GLN A 113 3.51 3.78 -9.41
CA GLN A 113 2.75 2.58 -9.68
C GLN A 113 2.47 1.91 -8.34
N PHE A 114 1.21 1.58 -8.08
CA PHE A 114 0.79 0.97 -6.83
C PHE A 114 -0.06 -0.27 -7.11
N ASP A 115 0.39 -1.41 -6.62
CA ASP A 115 -0.33 -2.67 -6.69
C ASP A 115 -0.60 -3.16 -5.26
N VAL A 116 -1.84 -3.53 -4.96
CA VAL A 116 -2.22 -4.03 -3.65
C VAL A 116 -3.25 -5.13 -3.76
N ALA A 117 -3.00 -6.24 -3.07
CA ALA A 117 -4.03 -7.24 -2.76
C ALA A 117 -4.24 -7.27 -1.25
N ALA A 118 -5.49 -7.21 -0.81
CA ALA A 118 -5.83 -7.17 0.61
C ALA A 118 -7.15 -7.86 0.93
N GLU A 119 -7.27 -8.31 2.17
CA GLU A 119 -8.51 -8.77 2.78
C GLU A 119 -8.61 -8.26 4.21
N ALA A 120 -9.82 -7.90 4.65
CA ALA A 120 -10.07 -7.42 6.00
C ALA A 120 -11.53 -7.62 6.43
N ARG A 121 -11.79 -7.52 7.72
CA ARG A 121 -13.13 -7.32 8.25
C ARG A 121 -13.46 -5.82 8.33
N LEU A 122 -14.73 -5.51 8.15
CA LEU A 122 -15.29 -4.16 8.28
C LEU A 122 -16.06 -4.05 9.61
N ASP A 123 -16.04 -2.87 10.19
CA ASP A 123 -16.95 -2.52 11.30
C ASP A 123 -18.32 -2.06 10.79
N SER A 124 -19.21 -1.63 11.70
CA SER A 124 -20.55 -1.13 11.36
C SER A 124 -20.56 0.16 10.53
N ASN A 125 -19.45 0.88 10.48
CA ASN A 125 -19.28 2.14 9.74
C ASN A 125 -18.46 1.95 8.45
N MET A 126 -18.31 0.68 7.98
CA MET A 126 -17.50 0.31 6.82
C MET A 126 -15.99 0.57 6.96
N ASN A 127 -15.50 0.90 8.14
CA ASN A 127 -14.06 1.04 8.34
C ASN A 127 -13.36 -0.31 8.39
N ILE A 128 -12.18 -0.37 7.82
CA ILE A 128 -11.33 -1.56 7.91
C ILE A 128 -10.91 -1.78 9.38
N ARG A 129 -11.19 -2.96 9.89
CA ARG A 129 -10.67 -3.39 11.20
C ARG A 129 -9.21 -3.77 11.06
N ILE A 130 -8.33 -2.79 11.29
CA ILE A 130 -6.88 -2.89 11.04
C ILE A 130 -6.25 -4.18 11.61
N PRO A 131 -6.57 -4.68 12.82
CA PRO A 131 -6.03 -5.95 13.31
C PRO A 131 -6.37 -7.17 12.45
N THR A 132 -7.37 -7.08 11.56
CA THR A 132 -7.77 -8.15 10.66
C THR A 132 -7.22 -7.99 9.24
N LEU A 133 -6.52 -6.90 8.98
CA LEU A 133 -5.96 -6.58 7.66
C LEU A 133 -4.82 -7.54 7.33
N ARG A 134 -4.94 -8.15 6.17
CA ARG A 134 -3.86 -8.90 5.52
C ARG A 134 -3.67 -8.32 4.13
N SER A 135 -2.46 -7.90 3.81
CA SER A 135 -2.19 -7.23 2.54
C SER A 135 -0.78 -7.50 2.05
N ALA A 136 -0.63 -7.50 0.75
CA ALA A 136 0.66 -7.42 0.07
C ALA A 136 0.61 -6.26 -0.91
N MET A 137 1.59 -5.35 -0.82
CA MET A 137 1.65 -4.12 -1.61
C MET A 137 2.98 -4.03 -2.34
N TYR A 138 2.94 -3.46 -3.52
CA TYR A 138 4.12 -3.10 -4.31
C TYR A 138 3.99 -1.66 -4.76
N ILE A 139 5.00 -0.85 -4.46
CA ILE A 139 5.07 0.56 -4.82
C ILE A 139 6.33 0.77 -5.65
N LYS A 140 6.18 1.29 -6.85
CA LYS A 140 7.30 1.66 -7.70
C LYS A 140 7.16 3.11 -8.14
N GLY A 141 8.22 3.88 -7.99
CA GLY A 141 8.28 5.26 -8.44
C GLY A 141 9.67 5.61 -8.96
N ASP A 142 9.72 6.51 -9.90
CA ASP A 142 10.95 7.05 -10.46
C ASP A 142 11.03 8.54 -10.11
N SER A 143 12.22 8.99 -9.74
CA SER A 143 12.48 10.41 -9.40
C SER A 143 11.61 10.96 -8.26
N LEU A 144 11.43 10.16 -7.20
CA LEU A 144 10.67 10.59 -6.02
C LEU A 144 11.45 11.61 -5.20
N VAL A 145 10.77 12.66 -4.77
CA VAL A 145 11.33 13.73 -3.93
C VAL A 145 10.94 13.50 -2.48
N LEU A 146 11.92 13.44 -1.58
CA LEU A 146 11.67 13.41 -0.14
C LEU A 146 11.41 14.84 0.37
N MET A 147 10.20 15.07 0.86
CA MET A 147 9.74 16.39 1.34
C MET A 147 10.12 16.68 2.78
N ASP A 148 10.33 15.64 3.60
CA ASP A 148 10.76 15.79 4.99
C ASP A 148 12.24 16.19 5.07
N GLY A 149 12.46 17.50 5.03
CA GLY A 149 13.79 18.09 5.06
C GLY A 149 14.54 17.88 6.37
N GLU A 150 13.86 17.73 7.50
CA GLU A 150 14.50 17.57 8.81
C GLU A 150 15.05 16.15 8.99
N THR A 151 14.25 15.12 8.74
CA THR A 151 14.71 13.73 8.78
C THR A 151 15.80 13.47 7.74
N PHE A 152 15.65 14.01 6.53
CA PHE A 152 16.67 13.91 5.49
C PHE A 152 17.97 14.64 5.91
N ALA A 153 17.87 15.82 6.52
CA ALA A 153 19.01 16.58 6.98
C ALA A 153 19.79 15.86 8.09
N GLU A 154 19.09 15.22 9.04
CA GLU A 154 19.72 14.40 10.07
C GLU A 154 20.46 13.19 9.50
N ILE A 155 19.79 12.43 8.64
CA ILE A 155 20.40 11.28 7.93
C ILE A 155 21.59 11.73 7.10
N SER A 156 21.45 12.84 6.35
CA SER A 156 22.50 13.40 5.50
C SER A 156 23.71 13.86 6.30
N LYS A 157 23.49 14.44 7.47
CA LYS A 157 24.56 14.86 8.39
C LYS A 157 25.32 13.65 8.94
N MET A 158 24.59 12.60 9.37
CA MET A 158 25.19 11.36 9.87
C MET A 158 25.97 10.61 8.81
N LEU A 159 25.50 10.61 7.58
CA LEU A 159 26.12 9.91 6.46
C LEU A 159 27.11 10.77 5.68
N MET A 160 27.37 12.01 6.12
CA MET A 160 28.28 12.96 5.49
C MET A 160 27.96 13.21 4.01
N PHE A 161 26.69 13.32 3.64
CA PHE A 161 26.29 13.66 2.27
C PHE A 161 26.82 15.05 1.90
N LYS A 162 27.58 15.14 0.82
CA LYS A 162 28.11 16.42 0.34
C LYS A 162 27.02 17.35 -0.22
N ASN A 163 25.99 16.77 -0.83
CA ASN A 163 24.93 17.52 -1.48
C ASN A 163 23.60 17.41 -0.71
N LYS A 164 23.47 18.19 0.35
CA LYS A 164 22.29 18.22 1.24
C LYS A 164 20.99 18.76 0.57
N LYS A 165 21.07 19.25 -0.67
CA LYS A 165 19.92 19.84 -1.38
C LYS A 165 19.28 18.89 -2.40
N LYS A 166 19.91 17.76 -2.71
CA LYS A 166 19.36 16.77 -3.64
C LYS A 166 18.69 15.65 -2.85
N ASN A 167 17.42 15.81 -2.58
CA ASN A 167 16.53 14.85 -1.93
C ASN A 167 15.73 14.02 -2.96
N VAL A 168 16.24 13.88 -4.18
CA VAL A 168 15.62 13.10 -5.25
C VAL A 168 16.20 11.70 -5.27
N PHE A 169 15.32 10.70 -5.20
CA PHE A 169 15.65 9.29 -5.36
C PHE A 169 15.43 8.88 -6.81
N ASP A 170 16.40 8.22 -7.44
CA ASP A 170 16.35 7.86 -8.87
C ASP A 170 15.18 6.91 -9.18
N SER A 171 15.14 5.77 -8.53
CA SER A 171 14.06 4.78 -8.65
C SER A 171 13.90 4.04 -7.34
N ILE A 172 12.67 3.90 -6.89
CA ILE A 172 12.31 3.18 -5.68
C ILE A 172 11.32 2.08 -6.03
N SER A 173 11.59 0.88 -5.51
CA SER A 173 10.73 -0.29 -5.66
C SER A 173 10.57 -0.94 -4.29
N VAL A 174 9.41 -0.76 -3.65
CA VAL A 174 9.16 -1.17 -2.27
C VAL A 174 8.10 -2.24 -2.24
N ASN A 175 8.36 -3.30 -1.48
CA ASN A 175 7.41 -4.36 -1.19
C ASN A 175 7.06 -4.32 0.29
N VAL A 176 5.76 -4.36 0.58
CA VAL A 176 5.22 -4.29 1.94
C VAL A 176 4.22 -5.42 2.15
N VAL A 177 4.29 -6.07 3.29
CA VAL A 177 3.31 -7.08 3.73
C VAL A 177 2.72 -6.64 5.05
N VAL A 178 1.39 -6.67 5.15
CA VAL A 178 0.67 -6.48 6.41
C VAL A 178 0.07 -7.80 6.82
N ASN A 179 0.39 -8.25 8.01
CA ASN A 179 -0.17 -9.48 8.58
C ASN A 179 -0.07 -9.44 10.10
N ASP A 180 -1.09 -9.95 10.78
CA ASP A 180 -1.14 -10.10 12.24
C ASP A 180 -0.74 -8.82 13.01
N GLY A 181 -1.23 -7.68 12.54
CA GLY A 181 -0.99 -6.40 13.18
C GLY A 181 0.42 -5.83 12.99
N SER A 182 1.20 -6.41 12.10
CA SER A 182 2.55 -5.95 11.76
C SER A 182 2.64 -5.58 10.29
N VAL A 183 3.34 -4.50 10.00
CA VAL A 183 3.70 -4.03 8.65
C VAL A 183 5.17 -4.31 8.44
N LEU A 184 5.49 -5.20 7.53
CA LEU A 184 6.86 -5.55 7.14
C LEU A 184 7.22 -4.88 5.83
N VAL A 185 8.20 -4.00 5.85
CA VAL A 185 8.82 -3.39 4.67
C VAL A 185 10.05 -4.20 4.31
N TYR A 186 9.99 -4.92 3.19
CA TYR A 186 11.11 -5.74 2.74
C TYR A 186 12.28 -4.86 2.31
N PRO A 187 13.52 -5.32 2.50
CA PRO A 187 14.67 -4.55 2.10
C PRO A 187 14.63 -4.20 0.61
N PHE A 188 14.74 -2.92 0.32
CA PHE A 188 14.79 -2.37 -1.03
C PHE A 188 15.97 -1.42 -1.18
N GLN A 189 16.42 -1.24 -2.41
CA GLN A 189 17.57 -0.38 -2.68
C GLN A 189 17.12 1.00 -3.10
N VAL A 190 17.87 1.99 -2.66
CA VAL A 190 17.74 3.39 -3.07
C VAL A 190 19.10 3.92 -3.50
N SER A 191 19.10 4.82 -4.48
CA SER A 191 20.27 5.54 -4.94
C SER A 191 20.02 7.04 -4.84
N ILE A 192 20.95 7.74 -4.22
CA ILE A 192 20.95 9.20 -4.13
C ILE A 192 22.37 9.67 -4.43
N ASP A 193 22.56 10.40 -5.52
CA ASP A 193 23.87 10.86 -5.95
C ASP A 193 24.87 9.69 -6.06
N ARG A 194 25.92 9.69 -5.25
CA ARG A 194 26.97 8.64 -5.21
C ARG A 194 26.73 7.57 -4.14
N TYR A 195 25.63 7.65 -3.44
CA TYR A 195 25.30 6.72 -2.37
C TYR A 195 24.30 5.68 -2.87
N LYS A 196 24.50 4.44 -2.48
CA LYS A 196 23.55 3.35 -2.62
C LYS A 196 23.28 2.78 -1.23
N ALA A 197 22.03 2.63 -0.89
CA ALA A 197 21.61 2.09 0.38
C ALA A 197 20.52 1.02 0.20
N ALA A 198 20.44 0.10 1.16
CA ALA A 198 19.30 -0.80 1.30
C ALA A 198 18.55 -0.44 2.59
N ILE A 199 17.24 -0.28 2.47
CA ILE A 199 16.34 0.13 3.55
C ILE A 199 15.30 -0.96 3.75
N GLY A 200 14.99 -1.31 5.00
CA GLY A 200 13.92 -2.24 5.33
C GLY A 200 13.62 -2.19 6.81
N GLY A 201 12.51 -2.80 7.22
CA GLY A 201 12.14 -2.80 8.62
C GLY A 201 10.72 -3.26 8.87
N GLU A 202 10.26 -3.04 10.07
CA GLU A 202 8.93 -3.40 10.52
C GLU A 202 8.29 -2.27 11.33
N GLN A 203 6.97 -2.22 11.31
CA GLN A 203 6.18 -1.29 12.08
C GLN A 203 4.99 -2.02 12.67
N GLY A 204 4.73 -1.81 13.96
CA GLY A 204 3.51 -2.24 14.61
C GLY A 204 2.33 -1.32 14.30
N LEU A 205 1.12 -1.79 14.50
CA LEU A 205 -0.10 -0.97 14.39
C LEU A 205 -0.20 0.10 15.50
N ASP A 206 0.63 -0.01 16.53
CA ASP A 206 0.84 0.99 17.59
C ASP A 206 1.73 2.16 17.13
N MET A 207 2.06 2.21 15.82
CA MET A 207 2.92 3.21 15.19
C MET A 207 4.39 3.18 15.66
N ASN A 208 4.79 2.19 16.47
CA ASN A 208 6.19 1.96 16.77
C ASN A 208 6.88 1.22 15.62
N PHE A 209 8.04 1.70 15.23
CA PHE A 209 8.79 1.14 14.10
C PHE A 209 10.24 0.84 14.44
N LYS A 210 10.81 -0.08 13.63
CA LYS A 210 12.24 -0.43 13.64
C LYS A 210 12.69 -0.57 12.19
N TYR A 211 13.35 0.46 11.68
CA TYR A 211 13.95 0.44 10.35
C TYR A 211 15.48 0.35 10.43
N HIS A 212 16.05 -0.23 9.39
CA HIS A 212 17.48 -0.30 9.21
C HIS A 212 17.86 0.18 7.80
N ILE A 213 18.85 1.06 7.74
CA ILE A 213 19.47 1.53 6.51
C ILE A 213 20.88 0.97 6.46
N SER A 214 21.22 0.19 5.45
CA SER A 214 22.58 -0.28 5.18
C SER A 214 23.17 0.52 4.03
N ILE A 215 24.29 1.17 4.27
CA ILE A 215 25.03 1.88 3.23
C ILE A 215 25.84 0.85 2.45
N LEU A 216 25.45 0.60 1.21
CA LEU A 216 26.09 -0.39 0.32
C LEU A 216 27.23 0.20 -0.46
N LYS A 217 27.07 1.47 -0.91
CA LYS A 217 28.10 2.24 -1.62
C LYS A 217 28.10 3.68 -1.10
N SER A 218 29.28 4.19 -0.81
CA SER A 218 29.48 5.59 -0.41
C SER A 218 30.92 6.01 -0.76
N PRO A 219 31.22 7.32 -0.75
CA PRO A 219 32.60 7.81 -0.82
C PRO A 219 33.43 7.47 0.43
N LEU A 220 32.81 6.95 1.48
CA LEU A 220 33.47 6.54 2.70
C LEU A 220 34.09 5.16 2.55
N PRO A 221 35.27 4.89 3.19
CA PRO A 221 35.99 3.62 3.04
C PRO A 221 35.40 2.45 3.81
N PHE A 222 34.25 2.64 4.48
CA PHE A 222 33.60 1.61 5.30
C PHE A 222 32.11 1.53 5.02
N LYS A 223 31.54 0.33 5.21
CA LYS A 223 30.10 0.08 5.17
C LYS A 223 29.52 0.37 6.55
N ALA A 224 28.55 1.27 6.61
CA ALA A 224 27.85 1.64 7.84
C ALA A 224 26.37 1.26 7.75
N GLY A 225 25.77 1.10 8.91
CA GLY A 225 24.32 0.93 9.04
C GLY A 225 23.74 1.99 9.97
N VAL A 226 22.51 2.35 9.75
CA VAL A 226 21.73 3.24 10.63
C VAL A 226 20.48 2.50 11.09
N ASN A 227 20.27 2.43 12.39
CA ASN A 227 19.06 1.87 12.97
C ASN A 227 18.16 3.04 13.41
N ILE A 228 16.93 3.03 12.96
CA ILE A 228 15.91 4.02 13.29
C ILE A 228 14.79 3.30 14.03
N SER A 229 14.43 3.75 15.24
CA SER A 229 13.40 3.09 16.05
C SER A 229 12.63 4.08 16.89
N GLY A 230 11.43 3.71 17.31
CA GLY A 230 10.53 4.53 18.10
C GLY A 230 9.22 4.79 17.34
N ASN A 231 8.68 5.98 17.47
CA ASN A 231 7.52 6.48 16.73
C ASN A 231 7.84 7.86 16.15
N LEU A 232 6.90 8.47 15.44
CA LEU A 232 7.11 9.78 14.79
C LEU A 232 7.41 10.91 15.79
N ASP A 233 6.91 10.81 17.05
CA ASP A 233 7.14 11.83 18.08
C ASP A 233 8.48 11.65 18.82
N LYS A 234 8.97 10.39 18.90
CA LYS A 234 10.18 10.03 19.65
C LYS A 234 11.04 9.05 18.86
N MET A 235 11.70 9.55 17.85
CA MET A 235 12.59 8.78 17.00
C MET A 235 13.99 8.67 17.63
N LYS A 236 14.55 7.45 17.59
CA LYS A 236 15.92 7.15 18.06
C LYS A 236 16.74 6.67 16.86
N ILE A 237 17.83 7.36 16.57
CA ILE A 237 18.75 7.03 15.48
C ILE A 237 20.08 6.56 16.06
N ARG A 238 20.58 5.40 15.61
CA ARG A 238 21.85 4.83 16.07
C ARG A 238 22.66 4.32 14.89
N VAL A 239 23.93 4.68 14.82
CA VAL A 239 24.88 4.14 13.86
C VAL A 239 25.34 2.76 14.29
N GLY A 240 25.52 1.85 13.33
CA GLY A 240 25.97 0.48 13.56
C GLY A 240 26.55 -0.15 12.28
N LYS A 241 26.58 -1.47 12.24
CA LYS A 241 27.03 -2.23 11.06
C LYS A 241 25.90 -2.36 10.03
N ALA A 242 26.26 -2.39 8.75
CA ALA A 242 25.33 -2.72 7.66
C ALA A 242 24.80 -4.15 7.83
N LYS A 243 23.49 -4.35 7.68
CA LYS A 243 22.81 -5.66 7.79
C LYS A 243 22.44 -6.23 6.43
N TYR A 244 22.05 -5.37 5.47
CA TYR A 244 21.62 -5.78 4.14
C TYR A 244 22.77 -5.81 3.16
N LYS A 245 22.62 -6.68 2.14
CA LYS A 245 23.55 -6.83 1.03
C LYS A 245 22.87 -6.44 -0.29
N ASP A 246 23.64 -6.34 -1.37
CA ASP A 246 23.10 -5.95 -2.68
C ASP A 246 22.09 -6.93 -3.28
N ASP A 247 22.12 -8.20 -2.86
CA ASP A 247 21.31 -9.29 -3.39
C ASP A 247 19.98 -9.53 -2.66
N VAL A 248 19.63 -8.71 -1.64
CA VAL A 248 18.43 -8.93 -0.80
C VAL A 248 17.14 -8.62 -1.55
N THR A 249 17.15 -7.63 -2.43
CA THR A 249 15.96 -7.10 -3.12
C THR A 249 15.22 -8.14 -3.97
N PRO A 250 15.87 -8.96 -4.80
CA PRO A 250 15.18 -9.95 -5.64
C PRO A 250 14.38 -10.98 -4.83
N ALA A 251 14.93 -11.48 -3.74
CA ALA A 251 14.27 -12.46 -2.89
C ALA A 251 13.05 -11.85 -2.17
N ALA A 252 13.13 -10.60 -1.73
CA ALA A 252 12.03 -9.88 -1.12
C ALA A 252 10.87 -9.66 -2.10
N ILE A 253 11.17 -9.26 -3.33
CA ILE A 253 10.17 -9.08 -4.40
C ILE A 253 9.43 -10.38 -4.67
N HIS A 254 10.15 -11.50 -4.84
CA HIS A 254 9.54 -12.79 -5.10
C HIS A 254 8.57 -13.22 -3.99
N LYS A 255 8.95 -13.04 -2.72
CA LYS A 255 8.09 -13.36 -1.58
C LYS A 255 6.81 -12.52 -1.55
N VAL A 256 6.91 -11.22 -1.82
CA VAL A 256 5.73 -10.33 -1.84
C VAL A 256 4.81 -10.66 -3.00
N ASP A 257 5.35 -10.93 -4.18
CA ASP A 257 4.55 -11.31 -5.35
C ASP A 257 3.79 -12.61 -5.10
N SER A 258 4.41 -13.63 -4.49
CA SER A 258 3.72 -14.84 -4.06
C SER A 258 2.59 -14.52 -3.08
N THR A 259 2.82 -13.71 -2.06
CA THR A 259 1.81 -13.32 -1.08
C THR A 259 0.65 -12.60 -1.73
N ARG A 260 0.92 -11.66 -2.63
CA ARG A 260 -0.10 -10.93 -3.38
C ARG A 260 -0.92 -11.85 -4.27
N MET A 261 -0.28 -12.77 -5.01
CA MET A 261 -0.96 -13.76 -5.84
C MET A 261 -1.84 -14.68 -5.00
N ASP A 262 -1.37 -15.15 -3.84
CA ASP A 262 -2.13 -16.00 -2.94
C ASP A 262 -3.34 -15.27 -2.35
N LEU A 263 -3.22 -13.99 -2.02
CA LEU A 263 -4.35 -13.16 -1.59
C LEU A 263 -5.37 -12.99 -2.71
N GLY A 264 -4.93 -12.60 -3.89
CA GLY A 264 -5.80 -12.45 -5.06
C GLY A 264 -6.53 -13.75 -5.41
N ARG A 265 -5.80 -14.88 -5.44
CA ARG A 265 -6.40 -16.21 -5.67
C ARG A 265 -7.47 -16.53 -4.63
N ARG A 266 -7.22 -16.32 -3.34
CA ARG A 266 -8.20 -16.56 -2.27
C ARG A 266 -9.45 -15.68 -2.40
N ILE A 267 -9.32 -14.45 -2.89
CA ILE A 267 -10.47 -13.58 -3.19
C ILE A 267 -11.35 -14.22 -4.26
N VAL A 268 -10.75 -14.65 -5.38
CA VAL A 268 -11.46 -15.31 -6.48
C VAL A 268 -12.08 -16.63 -6.05
N GLU A 269 -11.32 -17.50 -5.39
CA GLU A 269 -11.81 -18.81 -4.90
C GLU A 269 -12.95 -18.65 -3.91
N ARG A 270 -12.86 -17.64 -3.02
CA ARG A 270 -13.94 -17.35 -2.08
C ARG A 270 -15.21 -16.90 -2.79
N PHE A 271 -15.08 -16.05 -3.81
CA PHE A 271 -16.22 -15.65 -4.64
C PHE A 271 -16.84 -16.88 -5.34
N HIS A 272 -16.04 -17.69 -6.05
CA HIS A 272 -16.53 -18.87 -6.75
C HIS A 272 -17.27 -19.84 -5.82
N ARG A 273 -16.74 -20.05 -4.60
CA ARG A 273 -17.38 -20.88 -3.59
C ARG A 273 -18.74 -20.32 -3.15
N ILE A 274 -18.84 -19.00 -2.97
CA ILE A 274 -20.08 -18.33 -2.51
C ILE A 274 -21.14 -18.34 -3.62
N VAL A 275 -20.76 -18.13 -4.87
CA VAL A 275 -21.70 -18.09 -6.01
C VAL A 275 -21.97 -19.48 -6.62
N GLY A 276 -21.30 -20.52 -6.12
CA GLY A 276 -21.51 -21.89 -6.63
C GLY A 276 -20.97 -22.12 -8.05
N VAL A 277 -20.01 -21.31 -8.51
CA VAL A 277 -19.29 -21.55 -9.75
C VAL A 277 -18.14 -22.52 -9.47
N ARG A 278 -18.10 -23.66 -10.17
CA ARG A 278 -17.03 -24.66 -10.11
C ARG A 278 -15.95 -24.38 -11.15
#